data_3e8a2d463d9ed30e86aaae47b6d3eb54
#
_entry.id   3e8a2d463d9ed30e86aaae47b6d3eb54
#
_cell.length_a   1.000
_cell.length_b   1.000
_cell.length_c   1.000
_cell.angle_alpha   90.00
_cell.angle_beta   90.00
_cell.angle_gamma   90.00
#
_symmetry.space_group_name_H-M   'P 1'
#
loop_
_entity.id
_entity.type
_entity.pdbx_description
1 polymer ?
#
loop_
_entity_poly.entity_id
_entity_poly.type
_entity_poly.pdbx_seq_one_letter_code
_entity_poly.pdbx_strand_id
1 'polypeptide(L)'
;MMSSAEIQGLAQRFADAFGNKDVEAVVGMLAEDVEVFDHVPYRFDDKAQFAGYLSGAVGAFTSMSFAFRQPSCRMLDDAVGIVNAYDSFAGVTKDGKVQVLHGRTTLVFGKRGGEWKIVSAHFSPLPQAS
;
A
#
# COMPACT_ATOMS: atom_id res chain seq x y z
N MET A 1 15.14 18.00 3.85
CA MET A 1 14.78 16.86 4.74
C MET A 1 13.28 16.63 4.68
N MET A 2 12.83 15.40 4.54
CA MET A 2 11.41 15.08 4.56
C MET A 2 10.86 15.11 5.98
N SER A 3 9.68 15.69 6.16
CA SER A 3 8.99 15.74 7.45
C SER A 3 7.98 14.58 7.56
N SER A 4 7.44 14.37 8.76
CA SER A 4 6.36 13.41 8.95
C SER A 4 5.12 13.77 8.13
N ALA A 5 4.86 15.06 7.91
CA ALA A 5 3.75 15.51 7.06
C ALA A 5 3.96 15.14 5.59
N GLU A 6 5.21 15.18 5.10
CA GLU A 6 5.54 14.77 3.74
C GLU A 6 5.40 13.25 3.56
N ILE A 7 5.81 12.46 4.57
CA ILE A 7 5.58 11.00 4.57
C ILE A 7 4.08 10.71 4.54
N GLN A 8 3.29 11.45 5.32
CA GLN A 8 1.83 11.29 5.29
C GLN A 8 1.26 11.58 3.90
N GLY A 9 1.79 12.60 3.23
CA GLY A 9 1.39 12.92 1.85
C GLY A 9 1.70 11.79 0.87
N LEU A 10 2.85 11.13 1.03
CA LEU A 10 3.20 9.96 0.19
C LEU A 10 2.26 8.79 0.47
N ALA A 11 1.94 8.53 1.73
CA ALA A 11 0.98 7.48 2.09
C ALA A 11 -0.41 7.77 1.50
N GLN A 12 -0.85 9.03 1.55
CA GLN A 12 -2.13 9.43 0.96
C GLN A 12 -2.13 9.24 -0.56
N ARG A 13 -1.01 9.57 -1.21
CA ARG A 13 -0.87 9.36 -2.65
C ARG A 13 -0.96 7.88 -3.02
N PHE A 14 -0.36 7.01 -2.19
CA PHE A 14 -0.48 5.56 -2.36
C PHE A 14 -1.94 5.12 -2.26
N ALA A 15 -2.64 5.57 -1.22
CA ALA A 15 -4.05 5.20 -1.00
C ALA A 15 -4.94 5.66 -2.15
N ASP A 16 -4.73 6.89 -2.64
CA ASP A 16 -5.50 7.44 -3.76
C ASP A 16 -5.25 6.65 -5.04
N ALA A 17 -4.00 6.34 -5.35
CA ALA A 17 -3.64 5.58 -6.54
C ALA A 17 -4.26 4.18 -6.50
N PHE A 18 -4.16 3.50 -5.37
CA PHE A 18 -4.73 2.16 -5.21
C PHE A 18 -6.26 2.20 -5.33
N GLY A 19 -6.92 3.12 -4.63
CA GLY A 19 -8.38 3.27 -4.69
C GLY A 19 -8.89 3.62 -6.09
N ASN A 20 -8.09 4.34 -6.88
CA ASN A 20 -8.42 4.68 -8.26
C ASN A 20 -8.05 3.58 -9.26
N LYS A 21 -7.56 2.44 -8.80
CA LYS A 21 -7.12 1.33 -9.64
C LYS A 21 -5.94 1.70 -10.53
N ASP A 22 -5.15 2.69 -10.13
CA ASP A 22 -3.99 3.16 -10.88
C ASP A 22 -2.76 2.34 -10.49
N VAL A 23 -2.67 1.14 -11.06
CA VAL A 23 -1.58 0.20 -10.77
C VAL A 23 -0.23 0.80 -11.12
N GLU A 24 -0.14 1.52 -12.23
CA GLU A 24 1.12 2.14 -12.66
C GLU A 24 1.63 3.14 -11.62
N ALA A 25 0.74 3.96 -11.07
CA ALA A 25 1.11 4.94 -10.04
C ALA A 25 1.55 4.24 -8.75
N VAL A 26 0.84 3.18 -8.33
CA VAL A 26 1.24 2.40 -7.15
C VAL A 26 2.64 1.79 -7.36
N VAL A 27 2.85 1.13 -8.48
CA VAL A 27 4.12 0.47 -8.81
C VAL A 27 5.25 1.50 -8.89
N GLY A 28 4.97 2.69 -9.41
CA GLY A 28 5.95 3.79 -9.49
C GLY A 28 6.44 4.27 -8.13
N MET A 29 5.70 4.04 -7.05
CA MET A 29 6.12 4.39 -5.70
C MET A 29 7.01 3.33 -5.03
N LEU A 30 7.18 2.16 -5.65
CA LEU A 30 7.92 1.04 -5.07
C LEU A 30 9.39 1.07 -5.48
N ALA A 31 10.27 0.74 -4.55
CA ALA A 31 11.68 0.47 -4.88
C ALA A 31 11.77 -0.84 -5.68
N GLU A 32 12.81 -0.97 -6.52
CA GLU A 32 13.01 -2.19 -7.31
C GLU A 32 13.14 -3.43 -6.42
N ASP A 33 13.78 -3.28 -5.25
CA ASP A 33 14.04 -4.34 -4.29
C ASP A 33 13.00 -4.40 -3.17
N VAL A 34 11.81 -3.84 -3.37
CA VAL A 34 10.76 -3.83 -2.35
C VAL A 34 10.38 -5.25 -1.92
N GLU A 35 10.15 -5.42 -0.63
CA GLU A 35 9.56 -6.63 -0.10
C GLU A 35 8.15 -6.34 0.37
N VAL A 36 7.20 -7.22 0.01
CA VAL A 36 5.79 -7.02 0.34
C VAL A 36 5.20 -8.30 0.90
N PHE A 37 4.57 -8.19 2.07
CA PHE A 37 3.58 -9.15 2.54
C PHE A 37 2.19 -8.57 2.27
N ASP A 38 1.35 -9.37 1.64
CA ASP A 38 -0.05 -9.01 1.40
C ASP A 38 -0.94 -10.15 1.90
N HIS A 39 -2.20 -10.18 1.49
CA HIS A 39 -3.18 -11.16 1.97
C HIS A 39 -3.04 -12.52 1.26
N VAL A 40 -1.82 -12.90 0.95
CA VAL A 40 -1.47 -14.20 0.34
C VAL A 40 -0.37 -14.86 1.17
N PRO A 41 -0.19 -16.17 1.07
CA PRO A 41 0.71 -16.90 1.98
C PRO A 41 2.21 -16.78 1.66
N TYR A 42 2.59 -16.01 0.64
CA TYR A 42 3.99 -15.86 0.24
C TYR A 42 4.37 -14.39 0.19
N ARG A 43 5.67 -14.12 0.30
CA ARG A 43 6.24 -12.78 0.21
C ARG A 43 6.59 -12.46 -1.25
N PHE A 44 6.37 -11.23 -1.64
CA PHE A 44 6.90 -10.70 -2.91
C PHE A 44 8.28 -10.11 -2.62
N ASP A 45 9.27 -10.49 -3.41
CA ASP A 45 10.68 -10.18 -3.15
C ASP A 45 11.23 -9.06 -4.04
N ASP A 46 10.43 -8.57 -4.98
CA ASP A 46 10.79 -7.41 -5.79
C ASP A 46 9.55 -6.75 -6.39
N LYS A 47 9.77 -5.60 -7.00
CA LYS A 47 8.73 -4.78 -7.60
C LYS A 47 7.98 -5.51 -8.72
N ALA A 48 8.70 -6.24 -9.57
CA ALA A 48 8.08 -6.94 -10.71
C ALA A 48 7.10 -8.02 -10.25
N GLN A 49 7.46 -8.78 -9.20
CA GLN A 49 6.59 -9.81 -8.65
C GLN A 49 5.31 -9.20 -8.10
N PHE A 50 5.44 -8.13 -7.31
CA PHE A 50 4.26 -7.50 -6.72
C PHE A 50 3.39 -6.83 -7.78
N ALA A 51 3.99 -6.19 -8.78
CA ALA A 51 3.24 -5.55 -9.86
C ALA A 51 2.38 -6.56 -10.63
N GLY A 52 2.92 -7.75 -10.90
CA GLY A 52 2.16 -8.80 -11.57
C GLY A 52 0.94 -9.27 -10.77
N TYR A 53 1.13 -9.47 -9.47
CA TYR A 53 0.03 -9.83 -8.57
C TYR A 53 -1.02 -8.70 -8.50
N LEU A 54 -0.55 -7.47 -8.32
CA LEU A 54 -1.43 -6.32 -8.10
C LEU A 54 -2.36 -6.07 -9.29
N SER A 55 -1.83 -6.22 -10.51
CA SER A 55 -2.63 -6.05 -11.73
C SER A 55 -3.83 -7.00 -11.76
N GLY A 56 -3.62 -8.26 -11.40
CA GLY A 56 -4.71 -9.24 -11.33
C GLY A 56 -5.69 -8.96 -10.20
N ALA A 57 -5.18 -8.60 -9.03
CA ALA A 57 -6.02 -8.32 -7.86
C ALA A 57 -6.92 -7.12 -8.10
N VAL A 58 -6.36 -6.03 -8.65
CA VAL A 58 -7.11 -4.81 -8.95
C VAL A 58 -8.09 -5.05 -10.10
N GLY A 59 -7.70 -5.86 -11.08
CA GLY A 59 -8.55 -6.19 -12.23
C GLY A 59 -9.81 -6.96 -11.88
N ALA A 60 -9.87 -7.56 -10.68
CA ALA A 60 -11.06 -8.30 -10.23
C ALA A 60 -12.23 -7.37 -9.87
N PHE A 61 -12.00 -6.06 -9.75
CA PHE A 61 -13.03 -5.10 -9.32
C PHE A 61 -13.36 -4.12 -10.43
N THR A 62 -14.63 -3.75 -10.55
CA THR A 62 -15.06 -2.67 -11.44
C THR A 62 -14.85 -1.30 -10.81
N SER A 63 -14.96 -1.22 -9.48
CA SER A 63 -14.66 -0.01 -8.72
C SER A 63 -14.09 -0.38 -7.36
N MET A 64 -13.30 0.54 -6.81
CA MET A 64 -12.63 0.36 -5.52
C MET A 64 -12.61 1.68 -4.76
N SER A 65 -12.56 1.57 -3.44
CA SER A 65 -12.16 2.66 -2.56
C SER A 65 -11.17 2.12 -1.53
N PHE A 66 -10.21 2.94 -1.14
CA PHE A 66 -9.19 2.57 -0.18
C PHE A 66 -8.78 3.80 0.61
N ALA A 67 -8.67 3.65 1.93
CA ALA A 67 -8.25 4.74 2.80
C ALA A 67 -7.44 4.21 3.96
N PHE A 68 -6.42 4.98 4.37
CA PHE A 68 -5.74 4.76 5.63
C PHE A 68 -6.50 5.47 6.75
N ARG A 69 -6.59 4.80 7.90
CA ARG A 69 -7.22 5.31 9.10
C ARG A 69 -6.19 5.45 10.20
N GLN A 70 -6.21 6.57 10.91
CA GLN A 70 -5.34 6.85 12.05
C GLN A 70 -3.86 6.61 11.73
N PRO A 71 -3.32 7.16 10.64
CA PRO A 71 -1.94 6.91 10.27
C PRO A 71 -0.99 7.53 11.29
N SER A 72 0.03 6.75 11.66
CA SER A 72 1.19 7.23 12.40
C SER A 72 2.33 7.33 11.41
N CYS A 73 2.84 8.54 11.20
CA CYS A 73 3.89 8.82 10.22
C CYS A 73 5.10 9.37 10.96
N ARG A 74 6.23 8.65 10.89
CA ARG A 74 7.44 9.04 11.61
C ARG A 74 8.66 8.96 10.70
N MET A 75 9.52 9.96 10.79
CA MET A 75 10.88 9.87 10.27
C MET A 75 11.74 9.15 11.31
N LEU A 76 12.44 8.10 10.89
CA LEU A 76 13.38 7.39 11.75
C LEU A 76 14.77 8.00 11.66
N ASP A 77 15.13 8.49 10.48
CA ASP A 77 16.30 9.32 10.24
C ASP A 77 16.10 10.10 8.93
N ASP A 78 17.15 10.71 8.39
CA ASP A 78 17.05 11.54 7.19
C ASP A 78 16.72 10.74 5.92
N ALA A 79 16.83 9.43 5.96
CA ALA A 79 16.69 8.57 4.79
C ALA A 79 15.62 7.49 4.95
N VAL A 80 14.97 7.38 6.11
CA VAL A 80 13.97 6.34 6.39
C VAL A 80 12.78 6.93 7.12
N GLY A 81 11.59 6.67 6.59
CA GLY A 81 10.33 6.99 7.25
C GLY A 81 9.43 5.78 7.33
N ILE A 82 8.54 5.76 8.29
CA ILE A 82 7.63 4.64 8.50
C ILE A 82 6.21 5.15 8.71
N VAL A 83 5.25 4.43 8.14
CA VAL A 83 3.82 4.67 8.33
C VAL A 83 3.18 3.40 8.85
N ASN A 84 2.49 3.51 9.97
CA ASN A 84 1.62 2.46 10.48
C ASN A 84 0.19 2.99 10.49
N ALA A 85 -0.74 2.22 9.95
CA ALA A 85 -2.12 2.65 9.83
C ALA A 85 -3.06 1.45 9.87
N TYR A 86 -4.32 1.72 10.18
CA TYR A 86 -5.39 0.82 9.78
C TYR A 86 -5.80 1.18 8.36
N ASP A 87 -6.34 0.21 7.63
CA ASP A 87 -6.85 0.48 6.29
C ASP A 87 -8.29 -0.02 6.14
N SER A 88 -8.99 0.61 5.23
CA SER A 88 -10.36 0.25 4.85
C SER A 88 -10.42 0.13 3.34
N PHE A 89 -10.92 -1.00 2.87
CA PHE A 89 -11.10 -1.30 1.47
C PHE A 89 -12.56 -1.62 1.20
N ALA A 90 -13.10 -1.11 0.11
CA ALA A 90 -14.37 -1.55 -0.44
C ALA A 90 -14.22 -1.70 -1.95
N GLY A 91 -14.74 -2.78 -2.50
CA GLY A 91 -14.67 -3.02 -3.93
C GLY A 91 -15.95 -3.68 -4.43
N VAL A 92 -16.26 -3.42 -5.70
CA VAL A 92 -17.40 -4.05 -6.40
C VAL A 92 -16.80 -4.98 -7.46
N THR A 93 -17.12 -6.26 -7.37
CA THR A 93 -16.65 -7.27 -8.31
C THR A 93 -17.42 -7.15 -9.63
N LYS A 94 -16.91 -7.84 -10.66
CA LYS A 94 -17.54 -7.80 -12.00
C LYS A 94 -18.96 -8.36 -12.01
N ASP A 95 -19.29 -9.25 -11.06
CA ASP A 95 -20.65 -9.79 -10.92
C ASP A 95 -21.52 -8.97 -9.94
N GLY A 96 -21.03 -7.77 -9.54
CA GLY A 96 -21.81 -6.82 -8.75
C GLY A 96 -21.79 -7.05 -7.24
N LYS A 97 -20.96 -7.96 -6.74
CA LYS A 97 -20.83 -8.20 -5.30
C LYS A 97 -19.93 -7.14 -4.65
N VAL A 98 -20.30 -6.71 -3.46
CA VAL A 98 -19.51 -5.76 -2.67
C VAL A 98 -18.64 -6.53 -1.68
N GLN A 99 -17.35 -6.23 -1.66
CA GLN A 99 -16.41 -6.72 -0.65
C GLN A 99 -15.95 -5.56 0.20
N VAL A 100 -15.96 -5.74 1.51
CA VAL A 100 -15.45 -4.76 2.47
C VAL A 100 -14.41 -5.47 3.33
N LEU A 101 -13.21 -4.90 3.38
CA LEU A 101 -12.10 -5.44 4.18
C LEU A 101 -11.52 -4.34 5.05
N HIS A 102 -11.16 -4.70 6.26
CA HIS A 102 -10.41 -3.82 7.17
C HIS A 102 -9.10 -4.49 7.50
N GLY A 103 -8.04 -3.71 7.56
CA GLY A 103 -6.71 -4.28 7.76
C GLY A 103 -5.78 -3.36 8.51
N ARG A 104 -4.52 -3.79 8.52
CA ARG A 104 -3.39 -3.05 9.07
C ARG A 104 -2.34 -2.93 7.99
N THR A 105 -1.69 -1.78 7.96
CA THR A 105 -0.65 -1.49 6.97
C THR A 105 0.57 -0.92 7.66
N THR A 106 1.74 -1.40 7.27
CA THR A 106 3.02 -0.76 7.54
C THR A 106 3.71 -0.49 6.22
N LEU A 107 4.10 0.76 5.98
CA LEU A 107 4.91 1.14 4.83
C LEU A 107 6.23 1.70 5.35
N VAL A 108 7.34 1.20 4.81
CA VAL A 108 8.66 1.76 5.08
C VAL A 108 9.13 2.47 3.82
N PHE A 109 9.41 3.77 3.96
CA PHE A 109 9.95 4.60 2.89
C PHE A 109 11.45 4.77 3.09
N GLY A 110 12.19 4.64 2.00
CA GLY A 110 13.63 4.86 2.00
C GLY A 110 14.03 5.64 0.75
N LYS A 111 15.16 6.34 0.83
CA LYS A 111 15.72 6.99 -0.35
C LYS A 111 16.42 5.99 -1.23
N ARG A 112 16.11 6.04 -2.51
CA ARG A 112 16.76 5.24 -3.57
C ARG A 112 17.05 6.18 -4.74
N GLY A 113 18.34 6.42 -5.00
CA GLY A 113 18.73 7.32 -6.08
C GLY A 113 18.21 8.74 -5.92
N GLY A 114 18.13 9.23 -4.70
CA GLY A 114 17.60 10.57 -4.40
C GLY A 114 16.08 10.66 -4.31
N GLU A 115 15.37 9.59 -4.56
CA GLU A 115 13.90 9.58 -4.51
C GLU A 115 13.39 8.74 -3.33
N TRP A 116 12.27 9.17 -2.76
CA TRP A 116 11.60 8.41 -1.71
C TRP A 116 10.76 7.31 -2.34
N LYS A 117 11.06 6.06 -1.96
CA LYS A 117 10.35 4.88 -2.46
C LYS A 117 9.91 4.01 -1.29
N ILE A 118 8.85 3.23 -1.50
CA ILE A 118 8.46 2.20 -0.54
C ILE A 118 9.43 1.05 -0.69
N VAL A 119 10.16 0.74 0.39
CA VAL A 119 11.15 -0.34 0.39
C VAL A 119 10.64 -1.61 1.06
N SER A 120 9.62 -1.49 1.89
CA SER A 120 8.94 -2.63 2.51
C SER A 120 7.49 -2.26 2.78
N ALA A 121 6.59 -3.21 2.58
CA ALA A 121 5.18 -3.02 2.85
C ALA A 121 4.59 -4.29 3.47
N HIS A 122 3.69 -4.12 4.41
CA HIS A 122 3.00 -5.23 5.04
C HIS A 122 1.53 -4.86 5.20
N PHE A 123 0.68 -5.65 4.55
CA PHE A 123 -0.78 -5.53 4.63
C PHE A 123 -1.32 -6.82 5.22
N SER A 124 -2.13 -6.72 6.26
CA SER A 124 -2.76 -7.89 6.87
C SER A 124 -4.19 -7.57 7.25
N PRO A 125 -5.10 -8.56 7.16
CA PRO A 125 -6.48 -8.34 7.57
C PRO A 125 -6.57 -8.18 9.08
N LEU A 126 -7.53 -7.38 9.54
CA LEU A 126 -7.86 -7.35 10.97
C LEU A 126 -8.54 -8.66 11.35
N PRO A 127 -8.30 -9.16 12.57
CA PRO A 127 -9.07 -10.31 13.07
C PRO A 127 -10.55 -9.97 13.05
N GLN A 128 -11.35 -10.92 12.58
CA GLN A 128 -12.81 -10.73 12.59
C GLN A 128 -13.35 -11.13 13.95
N ALA A 129 -14.35 -10.37 14.43
CA ALA A 129 -15.07 -10.73 15.65
C ALA A 129 -15.86 -12.02 15.41
N SER A 130 -15.75 -12.96 16.34
CA SER A 130 -16.48 -14.22 16.30
C SER A 130 -17.92 -14.06 16.83
#